data_bbbe6b5b46b5b3dc9cfe3d1104e43120
#
_entry.id   bbbe6b5b46b5b3dc9cfe3d1104e43120
#
_cell.length_a   1.000
_cell.length_b   1.000
_cell.length_c   1.000
_cell.angle_alpha   90.00
_cell.angle_beta   90.00
_cell.angle_gamma   90.00
#
_symmetry.space_group_name_H-M   'P 1'
#
loop_
_entity.id
_entity.type
_entity.pdbx_description
1 polymer ?
#
loop_
_entity_poly.entity_id
_entity_poly.type
_entity_poly.pdbx_seq_one_letter_code
_entity_poly.pdbx_strand_id
1 'polypeptide(L)'
;MNKRPGILCLLFLMSVSACLIYASPAYSDDYLTVSGCSVSYIGYLKDLAQEYERRTGIKVFVRGGGTVGGLENLREGKVDFAATCRNRIEGDPEDVEFIQAAWDALVFIVHKSNPIKNISIKDVKGIYAGRITNWKQLGGKNEPIKVFIARTTKSLSGIESSLRDMVLEGKPPVEGPNIKLVPTGGMVEQTVEKTPDGFAASGFTSARKRNVKILRLNGISATKENIIKNRYKLRMPLFLVAPKNPEPKVKKFLDFALSREGQRFIGSLGVLSLKDAK
;
A
#
# COMPACT_ATOMS: atom_id res chain seq x y z
N MET A 1 -28.72 97.87 -27.66
CA MET A 1 -29.05 96.63 -28.37
C MET A 1 -28.38 95.46 -27.61
N ASN A 2 -29.19 94.83 -26.73
CA ASN A 2 -28.73 93.82 -25.81
C ASN A 2 -28.79 92.40 -26.42
N LYS A 3 -27.68 91.67 -26.47
CA LYS A 3 -27.67 90.27 -26.70
C LYS A 3 -27.31 89.55 -25.41
N ARG A 4 -28.25 88.74 -24.89
CA ARG A 4 -28.07 87.83 -23.74
C ARG A 4 -27.36 86.58 -24.20
N PRO A 5 -26.41 86.02 -23.41
CA PRO A 5 -25.86 84.71 -23.71
C PRO A 5 -26.73 83.59 -23.09
N GLY A 6 -26.94 82.52 -23.88
CA GLY A 6 -27.65 81.34 -23.47
C GLY A 6 -26.78 80.45 -22.56
N ILE A 7 -27.39 79.96 -21.49
CA ILE A 7 -26.79 78.99 -20.54
C ILE A 7 -26.98 77.59 -21.13
N LEU A 8 -25.87 76.97 -21.48
CA LEU A 8 -25.81 75.56 -21.90
C LEU A 8 -25.74 74.65 -20.67
N CYS A 9 -26.80 73.96 -20.34
CA CYS A 9 -26.88 73.04 -19.24
C CYS A 9 -26.27 71.69 -19.69
N LEU A 10 -25.03 71.36 -19.24
CA LEU A 10 -24.41 70.05 -19.44
C LEU A 10 -24.96 69.05 -18.44
N LEU A 11 -25.81 68.15 -18.89
CA LEU A 11 -26.22 66.96 -18.12
C LEU A 11 -25.08 65.92 -18.13
N PHE A 12 -24.43 65.76 -16.99
CA PHE A 12 -23.41 64.73 -16.74
C PHE A 12 -24.18 63.42 -16.40
N LEU A 13 -24.28 62.53 -17.39
CA LEU A 13 -24.77 61.15 -17.15
C LEU A 13 -23.67 60.35 -16.46
N MET A 14 -23.76 60.11 -15.14
CA MET A 14 -22.98 59.13 -14.43
C MET A 14 -23.49 57.75 -14.78
N SER A 15 -22.79 57.04 -15.66
CA SER A 15 -22.98 55.61 -15.90
C SER A 15 -22.33 54.81 -14.74
N VAL A 16 -23.18 54.33 -13.81
CA VAL A 16 -22.76 53.36 -12.79
C VAL A 16 -22.54 52.01 -13.49
N SER A 17 -21.33 51.71 -13.82
CA SER A 17 -20.92 50.37 -14.33
C SER A 17 -20.95 49.39 -13.14
N ALA A 18 -22.02 48.63 -12.99
CA ALA A 18 -22.08 47.54 -12.04
C ALA A 18 -21.13 46.41 -12.51
N CYS A 19 -19.93 46.36 -11.93
CA CYS A 19 -19.01 45.21 -12.06
C CYS A 19 -19.67 44.03 -11.33
N LEU A 20 -20.36 43.19 -12.08
CA LEU A 20 -20.73 41.84 -11.64
C LEU A 20 -19.43 41.05 -11.47
N ILE A 21 -18.93 40.99 -10.24
CA ILE A 21 -17.88 40.04 -9.86
C ILE A 21 -18.52 38.66 -9.95
N TYR A 22 -18.34 38.01 -11.10
CA TYR A 22 -18.55 36.55 -11.19
C TYR A 22 -17.52 35.92 -10.27
N ALA A 23 -17.92 35.58 -9.04
CA ALA A 23 -17.18 34.65 -8.21
C ALA A 23 -17.19 33.31 -8.98
N SER A 24 -16.14 33.04 -9.72
CA SER A 24 -15.88 31.70 -10.21
C SER A 24 -15.95 30.79 -9.01
N PRO A 25 -16.74 29.69 -9.03
CA PRO A 25 -16.67 28.71 -7.96
C PRO A 25 -15.20 28.31 -7.90
N ALA A 26 -14.55 28.56 -6.76
CA ALA A 26 -13.26 27.98 -6.48
C ALA A 26 -13.45 26.48 -6.64
N TYR A 27 -12.99 25.92 -7.73
CA TYR A 27 -12.87 24.49 -7.91
C TYR A 27 -11.83 24.10 -6.86
N SER A 28 -12.30 23.77 -5.66
CA SER A 28 -11.42 23.11 -4.71
C SER A 28 -11.06 21.81 -5.43
N ASP A 29 -9.78 21.62 -5.71
CA ASP A 29 -9.25 20.33 -6.17
C ASP A 29 -9.50 19.32 -5.06
N ASP A 30 -10.75 18.88 -4.93
CA ASP A 30 -11.19 17.89 -3.95
C ASP A 30 -10.74 16.51 -4.40
N TYR A 31 -9.43 16.33 -4.40
CA TYR A 31 -8.84 15.03 -4.58
C TYR A 31 -7.97 14.67 -3.37
N LEU A 32 -7.72 13.38 -3.23
CA LEU A 32 -6.80 12.81 -2.26
C LEU A 32 -5.64 12.12 -2.97
N THR A 33 -4.49 12.17 -2.33
CA THR A 33 -3.28 11.47 -2.79
C THR A 33 -2.79 10.51 -1.71
N VAL A 34 -2.42 9.31 -2.12
CA VAL A 34 -1.85 8.30 -1.22
C VAL A 34 -0.74 7.54 -1.90
N SER A 35 0.30 7.25 -1.17
CA SER A 35 1.37 6.34 -1.61
C SER A 35 1.75 5.34 -0.54
N GLY A 36 2.41 4.24 -0.91
CA GLY A 36 2.90 3.28 0.07
C GLY A 36 3.04 1.85 -0.39
N CYS A 37 2.80 0.96 0.53
CA CYS A 37 3.00 -0.47 0.41
C CYS A 37 2.31 -1.06 -0.83
N SER A 38 3.08 -1.79 -1.66
CA SER A 38 2.54 -2.45 -2.86
C SER A 38 1.47 -3.49 -2.54
N VAL A 39 1.54 -4.12 -1.38
CA VAL A 39 0.52 -5.08 -0.90
C VAL A 39 -0.83 -4.38 -0.72
N SER A 40 -0.85 -3.23 -0.03
CA SER A 40 -2.06 -2.42 0.13
C SER A 40 -2.55 -1.88 -1.21
N TYR A 41 -1.63 -1.32 -2.03
CA TYR A 41 -1.94 -0.76 -3.34
C TYR A 41 -2.64 -1.76 -4.26
N ILE A 42 -2.03 -2.93 -4.47
CA ILE A 42 -2.55 -3.98 -5.35
C ILE A 42 -3.70 -4.73 -4.68
N GLY A 43 -3.59 -4.96 -3.37
CA GLY A 43 -4.52 -5.79 -2.60
C GLY A 43 -5.92 -5.21 -2.53
N TYR A 44 -6.06 -3.93 -2.15
CA TYR A 44 -7.38 -3.35 -1.90
C TYR A 44 -7.48 -1.83 -2.11
N LEU A 45 -6.40 -1.07 -1.89
CA LEU A 45 -6.51 0.39 -1.75
C LEU A 45 -6.91 1.08 -3.06
N LYS A 46 -6.40 0.59 -4.20
CA LYS A 46 -6.81 1.10 -5.51
C LYS A 46 -8.30 0.90 -5.75
N ASP A 47 -8.81 -0.28 -5.46
CA ASP A 47 -10.22 -0.62 -5.67
C ASP A 47 -11.12 0.15 -4.68
N LEU A 48 -10.67 0.29 -3.41
CA LEU A 48 -11.37 1.09 -2.39
C LEU A 48 -11.44 2.58 -2.75
N ALA A 49 -10.36 3.11 -3.32
CA ALA A 49 -10.29 4.49 -3.81
C ALA A 49 -11.32 4.75 -4.93
N GLN A 50 -11.41 3.83 -5.89
CA GLN A 50 -12.40 3.91 -6.96
C GLN A 50 -13.84 3.83 -6.42
N GLU A 51 -14.09 2.97 -5.44
CA GLU A 51 -15.41 2.87 -4.80
C GLU A 51 -15.77 4.14 -4.02
N TYR A 52 -14.78 4.75 -3.34
CA TYR A 52 -14.97 6.04 -2.68
C TYR A 52 -15.27 7.15 -3.67
N GLU A 53 -14.53 7.25 -4.78
CA GLU A 53 -14.78 8.22 -5.85
C GLU A 53 -16.19 8.04 -6.45
N ARG A 54 -16.60 6.80 -6.73
CA ARG A 54 -17.94 6.50 -7.25
C ARG A 54 -19.07 6.99 -6.34
N ARG A 55 -18.84 7.02 -5.02
CA ARG A 55 -19.84 7.43 -4.01
C ARG A 55 -19.86 8.90 -3.71
N THR A 56 -18.71 9.53 -3.73
CA THR A 56 -18.52 10.90 -3.22
C THR A 56 -18.18 11.90 -4.31
N GLY A 57 -17.77 11.45 -5.49
CA GLY A 57 -17.20 12.29 -6.55
C GLY A 57 -15.75 12.73 -6.29
N ILE A 58 -15.19 12.41 -5.11
CA ILE A 58 -13.83 12.81 -4.72
C ILE A 58 -12.84 11.81 -5.25
N LYS A 59 -11.91 12.23 -6.11
CA LYS A 59 -10.83 11.40 -6.64
C LYS A 59 -9.81 11.05 -5.57
N VAL A 60 -9.29 9.80 -5.61
CA VAL A 60 -8.19 9.36 -4.76
C VAL A 60 -7.09 8.77 -5.63
N PHE A 61 -6.00 9.50 -5.77
CA PHE A 61 -4.83 9.05 -6.54
C PHE A 61 -3.96 8.13 -5.69
N VAL A 62 -3.94 6.85 -6.03
CA VAL A 62 -3.18 5.84 -5.31
C VAL A 62 -1.91 5.48 -6.06
N ARG A 63 -0.76 5.58 -5.40
CA ARG A 63 0.56 5.23 -5.95
C ARG A 63 1.23 4.15 -5.13
N GLY A 64 1.87 3.20 -5.80
CA GLY A 64 2.86 2.32 -5.17
C GLY A 64 4.14 3.11 -4.84
N GLY A 65 5.06 2.50 -4.12
CA GLY A 65 6.34 3.14 -3.76
C GLY A 65 7.01 2.45 -2.58
N GLY A 66 6.33 1.45 -2.02
CA GLY A 66 6.77 0.76 -0.81
C GLY A 66 6.42 1.54 0.45
N THR A 67 6.48 0.88 1.59
CA THR A 67 6.18 1.48 2.90
C THR A 67 7.06 2.70 3.18
N VAL A 68 8.37 2.57 2.98
CA VAL A 68 9.34 3.64 3.29
C VAL A 68 9.06 4.89 2.45
N GLY A 69 8.97 4.74 1.11
CA GLY A 69 8.67 5.86 0.22
C GLY A 69 7.31 6.51 0.50
N GLY A 70 6.30 5.71 0.90
CA GLY A 70 4.99 6.22 1.31
C GLY A 70 5.06 7.10 2.55
N LEU A 71 5.75 6.64 3.60
CA LEU A 71 5.93 7.39 4.84
C LEU A 71 6.78 8.65 4.64
N GLU A 72 7.81 8.60 3.78
CA GLU A 72 8.59 9.77 3.40
C GLU A 72 7.76 10.82 2.65
N ASN A 73 6.98 10.38 1.66
CA ASN A 73 6.09 11.27 0.92
C ASN A 73 5.05 11.94 1.84
N LEU A 74 4.55 11.21 2.83
CA LEU A 74 3.64 11.78 3.84
C LEU A 74 4.36 12.82 4.71
N ARG A 75 5.55 12.51 5.21
CA ARG A 75 6.36 13.45 6.01
C ARG A 75 6.71 14.73 5.24
N GLU A 76 6.92 14.61 3.94
CA GLU A 76 7.26 15.75 3.06
C GLU A 76 6.01 16.48 2.53
N GLY A 77 4.81 16.10 2.94
CA GLY A 77 3.56 16.70 2.47
C GLY A 77 3.24 16.45 0.98
N LYS A 78 3.89 15.45 0.37
CA LYS A 78 3.67 15.10 -1.05
C LYS A 78 2.43 14.24 -1.27
N VAL A 79 1.89 13.67 -0.21
CA VAL A 79 0.64 12.91 -0.21
C VAL A 79 -0.15 13.22 1.06
N ASP A 80 -1.47 13.08 0.98
CA ASP A 80 -2.38 13.38 2.09
C ASP A 80 -2.34 12.28 3.17
N PHE A 81 -2.08 11.04 2.78
CA PHE A 81 -1.89 9.90 3.70
C PHE A 81 -1.05 8.81 3.03
N ALA A 82 -0.58 7.85 3.83
CA ALA A 82 0.24 6.75 3.34
C ALA A 82 -0.40 5.39 3.67
N ALA A 83 0.16 4.30 3.10
CA ALA A 83 -0.24 2.93 3.40
C ALA A 83 0.98 2.06 3.73
N THR A 84 0.87 1.23 4.78
CA THR A 84 1.92 0.30 5.19
C THR A 84 1.37 -1.08 5.52
N CYS A 85 2.21 -2.10 5.43
CA CYS A 85 1.90 -3.49 5.78
C CYS A 85 2.81 -4.00 6.92
N ARG A 86 3.16 -3.13 7.86
CA ARG A 86 3.87 -3.43 9.10
C ARG A 86 3.47 -2.47 10.20
N ASN A 87 3.74 -2.85 11.43
CA ASN A 87 3.65 -1.96 12.56
C ASN A 87 4.64 -0.80 12.45
N ARG A 88 4.43 0.24 13.26
CA ARG A 88 5.40 1.32 13.44
C ARG A 88 6.72 0.73 13.94
N ILE A 89 7.83 1.26 13.44
CA ILE A 89 9.17 0.96 13.92
C ILE A 89 9.90 2.28 14.24
N GLU A 90 11.03 2.17 14.90
CA GLU A 90 11.93 3.30 15.14
C GLU A 90 12.32 3.98 13.82
N GLY A 91 12.34 5.33 13.82
CA GLY A 91 12.64 6.16 12.66
C GLY A 91 11.43 6.45 11.73
N ASP A 92 10.25 5.85 11.98
CA ASP A 92 9.02 6.27 11.32
C ASP A 92 8.57 7.65 11.84
N PRO A 93 7.82 8.45 11.05
CA PRO A 93 7.32 9.77 11.50
C PRO A 93 6.53 9.68 12.80
N GLU A 94 6.77 10.60 13.73
CA GLU A 94 6.13 10.59 15.06
C GLU A 94 4.78 11.32 15.10
N ASP A 95 4.56 12.25 14.18
CA ASP A 95 3.39 13.11 14.06
C ASP A 95 2.23 12.49 13.28
N VAL A 96 2.31 11.20 13.01
CA VAL A 96 1.30 10.43 12.27
C VAL A 96 0.64 9.37 13.14
N GLU A 97 -0.54 8.92 12.73
CA GLU A 97 -1.27 7.81 13.31
C GLU A 97 -1.31 6.62 12.34
N PHE A 98 -1.05 5.42 12.86
CA PHE A 98 -1.17 4.16 12.13
C PHE A 98 -2.55 3.57 12.40
N ILE A 99 -3.46 3.74 11.46
CA ILE A 99 -4.86 3.34 11.55
C ILE A 99 -5.02 2.01 10.83
N GLN A 100 -5.27 0.95 11.58
CA GLN A 100 -5.43 -0.38 10.98
C GLN A 100 -6.71 -0.43 10.14
N ALA A 101 -6.57 -0.75 8.85
CA ALA A 101 -7.68 -0.82 7.90
C ALA A 101 -8.07 -2.25 7.52
N ALA A 102 -7.14 -3.19 7.59
CA ALA A 102 -7.36 -4.58 7.19
C ALA A 102 -6.27 -5.51 7.75
N TRP A 103 -6.40 -6.80 7.44
CA TRP A 103 -5.38 -7.81 7.64
C TRP A 103 -5.02 -8.50 6.32
N ASP A 104 -3.76 -8.92 6.22
CA ASP A 104 -3.27 -9.79 5.16
C ASP A 104 -2.49 -10.96 5.77
N ALA A 105 -1.83 -11.74 4.94
CA ALA A 105 -0.91 -12.76 5.39
C ALA A 105 0.44 -12.66 4.67
N LEU A 106 1.52 -12.85 5.41
CA LEU A 106 2.84 -13.04 4.84
C LEU A 106 2.89 -14.41 4.18
N VAL A 107 3.23 -14.45 2.90
CA VAL A 107 3.32 -15.69 2.11
C VAL A 107 4.68 -15.79 1.44
N PHE A 108 5.02 -17.01 1.02
CA PHE A 108 6.23 -17.29 0.24
C PHE A 108 5.86 -17.64 -1.17
N ILE A 109 6.52 -16.97 -2.12
CA ILE A 109 6.22 -17.07 -3.54
C ILE A 109 7.43 -17.60 -4.31
N VAL A 110 7.14 -18.34 -5.37
CA VAL A 110 8.10 -18.82 -6.34
C VAL A 110 7.54 -18.61 -7.75
N HIS A 111 8.39 -18.73 -8.74
CA HIS A 111 7.95 -18.76 -10.14
C HIS A 111 6.93 -19.88 -10.37
N LYS A 112 5.98 -19.65 -11.27
CA LYS A 112 4.87 -20.59 -11.54
C LYS A 112 5.35 -22.00 -11.93
N SER A 113 6.47 -22.11 -12.66
CA SER A 113 7.06 -23.39 -13.09
C SER A 113 7.87 -24.13 -12.02
N ASN A 114 8.15 -23.50 -10.87
CA ASN A 114 8.91 -24.17 -9.79
C ASN A 114 8.12 -25.41 -9.31
N PRO A 115 8.73 -26.62 -9.20
CA PRO A 115 8.01 -27.82 -8.81
C PRO A 115 7.56 -27.83 -7.35
N ILE A 116 8.21 -27.04 -6.48
CA ILE A 116 7.91 -26.98 -5.05
C ILE A 116 6.47 -26.42 -4.85
N LYS A 117 5.71 -27.08 -3.98
CA LYS A 117 4.32 -26.68 -3.64
C LYS A 117 4.13 -26.36 -2.16
N ASN A 118 5.11 -26.76 -1.33
CA ASN A 118 5.06 -26.60 0.13
C ASN A 118 6.44 -26.27 0.66
N ILE A 119 6.50 -25.48 1.72
CA ILE A 119 7.72 -25.14 2.42
C ILE A 119 7.44 -25.12 3.94
N SER A 120 8.42 -25.52 4.74
CA SER A 120 8.29 -25.39 6.20
C SER A 120 8.87 -24.05 6.69
N ILE A 121 8.47 -23.61 7.87
CA ILE A 121 9.09 -22.44 8.55
C ILE A 121 10.61 -22.68 8.73
N LYS A 122 11.01 -23.92 9.02
CA LYS A 122 12.43 -24.29 9.15
C LYS A 122 13.19 -24.07 7.84
N ASP A 123 12.60 -24.46 6.71
CA ASP A 123 13.22 -24.27 5.40
C ASP A 123 13.30 -22.79 5.05
N VAL A 124 12.25 -22.02 5.31
CA VAL A 124 12.26 -20.55 5.12
C VAL A 124 13.40 -19.91 5.93
N LYS A 125 13.52 -20.24 7.21
CA LYS A 125 14.64 -19.80 8.05
C LYS A 125 15.99 -20.25 7.47
N GLY A 126 16.06 -21.47 6.93
CA GLY A 126 17.26 -22.01 6.27
C GLY A 126 17.67 -21.21 5.03
N ILE A 127 16.71 -20.85 4.18
CA ILE A 127 16.94 -20.05 2.97
C ILE A 127 17.47 -18.65 3.33
N TYR A 128 16.74 -17.93 4.21
CA TYR A 128 17.14 -16.56 4.61
C TYR A 128 18.42 -16.51 5.47
N ALA A 129 18.81 -17.64 6.07
CA ALA A 129 20.08 -17.79 6.78
C ALA A 129 21.23 -18.32 5.88
N GLY A 130 20.99 -18.49 4.57
CA GLY A 130 22.01 -18.97 3.63
C GLY A 130 22.41 -20.45 3.78
N ARG A 131 21.68 -21.25 4.60
CA ARG A 131 21.94 -22.68 4.78
C ARG A 131 21.29 -23.55 3.69
N ILE A 132 20.17 -23.08 3.13
CA ILE A 132 19.50 -23.71 2.00
C ILE A 132 19.65 -22.75 0.82
N THR A 133 20.48 -23.13 -0.14
CA THR A 133 20.87 -22.29 -1.28
C THR A 133 20.53 -22.91 -2.63
N ASN A 134 20.07 -24.16 -2.63
CA ASN A 134 19.73 -24.90 -3.84
C ASN A 134 18.37 -25.59 -3.69
N TRP A 135 17.53 -25.51 -4.71
CA TRP A 135 16.21 -26.12 -4.72
C TRP A 135 16.23 -27.64 -4.53
N LYS A 136 17.32 -28.33 -4.92
CA LYS A 136 17.51 -29.77 -4.70
C LYS A 136 17.43 -30.14 -3.21
N GLN A 137 17.85 -29.26 -2.31
CA GLN A 137 17.75 -29.47 -0.86
C GLN A 137 16.31 -29.54 -0.35
N LEU A 138 15.36 -29.05 -1.16
CA LEU A 138 13.92 -29.04 -0.88
C LEU A 138 13.15 -30.01 -1.80
N GLY A 139 13.85 -30.90 -2.54
CA GLY A 139 13.23 -31.83 -3.47
C GLY A 139 12.88 -31.24 -4.84
N GLY A 140 13.43 -30.07 -5.15
CA GLY A 140 13.30 -29.42 -6.45
C GLY A 140 14.44 -29.76 -7.42
N LYS A 141 14.60 -28.95 -8.45
CA LYS A 141 15.67 -29.07 -9.43
C LYS A 141 17.03 -28.72 -8.81
N ASN A 142 18.12 -29.19 -9.42
CA ASN A 142 19.47 -28.80 -9.03
C ASN A 142 19.82 -27.41 -9.58
N GLU A 143 19.17 -26.39 -9.03
CA GLU A 143 19.30 -24.98 -9.40
C GLU A 143 19.46 -24.12 -8.13
N PRO A 144 20.28 -23.07 -8.14
CA PRO A 144 20.42 -22.18 -6.98
C PRO A 144 19.11 -21.48 -6.67
N ILE A 145 18.86 -21.19 -5.40
CA ILE A 145 17.72 -20.37 -4.98
C ILE A 145 18.12 -18.89 -5.08
N LYS A 146 17.47 -18.11 -5.93
CA LYS A 146 17.60 -16.65 -5.99
C LYS A 146 16.58 -15.99 -5.09
N VAL A 147 17.02 -15.41 -3.99
CA VAL A 147 16.15 -14.77 -2.99
C VAL A 147 16.01 -13.29 -3.28
N PHE A 148 14.78 -12.81 -3.43
CA PHE A 148 14.50 -11.39 -3.65
C PHE A 148 13.89 -10.77 -2.39
N ILE A 149 14.43 -9.63 -1.96
CA ILE A 149 14.02 -8.91 -0.75
C ILE A 149 13.75 -7.46 -1.11
N ALA A 150 12.57 -6.96 -0.73
CA ALA A 150 12.28 -5.54 -0.82
C ALA A 150 13.01 -4.81 0.31
N ARG A 151 14.04 -4.05 -0.02
CA ARG A 151 14.81 -3.26 0.95
C ARG A 151 15.24 -1.93 0.34
N THR A 152 15.20 -0.87 1.13
CA THR A 152 15.80 0.42 0.82
C THR A 152 17.00 0.66 1.76
N THR A 153 17.83 1.64 1.43
CA THR A 153 18.96 2.05 2.29
C THR A 153 18.51 2.80 3.55
N LYS A 154 17.25 3.24 3.59
CA LYS A 154 16.75 4.16 4.63
C LYS A 154 16.01 3.45 5.77
N SER A 155 15.26 2.39 5.46
CA SER A 155 14.45 1.67 6.45
C SER A 155 13.95 0.33 5.94
N LEU A 156 13.34 -0.49 6.82
CA LEU A 156 12.77 -1.78 6.47
C LEU A 156 11.48 -1.63 5.66
N SER A 157 11.36 -2.41 4.59
CA SER A 157 10.07 -2.56 3.90
C SER A 157 9.05 -3.25 4.82
N GLY A 158 7.76 -3.08 4.51
CA GLY A 158 6.72 -3.75 5.30
C GLY A 158 6.84 -5.26 5.29
N ILE A 159 7.16 -5.87 4.15
CA ILE A 159 7.33 -7.33 4.02
C ILE A 159 8.59 -7.81 4.77
N GLU A 160 9.71 -7.10 4.67
CA GLU A 160 10.92 -7.51 5.39
C GLU A 160 10.74 -7.39 6.91
N SER A 161 10.11 -6.32 7.40
CA SER A 161 9.79 -6.20 8.83
C SER A 161 8.93 -7.36 9.30
N SER A 162 7.81 -7.64 8.60
CA SER A 162 6.94 -8.76 8.94
C SER A 162 7.66 -10.13 8.87
N LEU A 163 8.56 -10.31 7.90
CA LEU A 163 9.38 -11.52 7.79
C LEU A 163 10.31 -11.68 9.01
N ARG A 164 10.99 -10.61 9.42
CA ARG A 164 11.88 -10.63 10.59
C ARG A 164 11.10 -10.95 11.86
N ASP A 165 10.00 -10.27 12.08
CA ASP A 165 9.20 -10.41 13.30
C ASP A 165 8.54 -11.80 13.40
N MET A 166 7.92 -12.27 12.32
CA MET A 166 7.10 -13.49 12.35
C MET A 166 7.89 -14.77 12.12
N VAL A 167 9.03 -14.70 11.43
CA VAL A 167 9.75 -15.89 10.96
C VAL A 167 11.20 -15.91 11.40
N LEU A 168 11.91 -14.79 11.32
CA LEU A 168 13.35 -14.74 11.53
C LEU A 168 13.76 -14.32 12.96
N GLU A 169 12.81 -14.26 13.89
CA GLU A 169 13.08 -13.93 15.32
C GLU A 169 13.82 -12.57 15.46
N GLY A 170 13.39 -11.58 14.68
CA GLY A 170 14.01 -10.24 14.62
C GLY A 170 15.29 -10.14 13.79
N LYS A 171 15.89 -11.27 13.39
CA LYS A 171 17.19 -11.29 12.69
C LYS A 171 17.05 -10.87 11.23
N PRO A 172 18.02 -10.11 10.69
CA PRO A 172 18.03 -9.82 9.25
C PRO A 172 18.35 -11.08 8.44
N PRO A 173 17.87 -11.17 7.19
CA PRO A 173 18.39 -12.12 6.22
C PRO A 173 19.90 -11.98 6.07
N VAL A 174 20.62 -13.08 5.95
CA VAL A 174 22.08 -13.09 5.75
C VAL A 174 22.39 -12.57 4.35
N GLU A 175 23.33 -11.66 4.25
CA GLU A 175 23.81 -11.20 2.96
C GLU A 175 24.62 -12.29 2.25
N GLY A 176 24.44 -12.44 0.94
CA GLY A 176 25.12 -13.47 0.17
C GLY A 176 24.83 -13.35 -1.33
N PRO A 177 25.55 -14.08 -2.17
CA PRO A 177 25.48 -13.94 -3.64
C PRO A 177 24.08 -14.29 -4.20
N ASN A 178 23.32 -15.12 -3.49
CA ASN A 178 21.98 -15.53 -3.89
C ASN A 178 20.89 -14.53 -3.49
N ILE A 179 21.21 -13.53 -2.66
CA ILE A 179 20.24 -12.52 -2.20
C ILE A 179 20.36 -11.28 -3.08
N LYS A 180 19.22 -10.85 -3.61
CA LYS A 180 19.09 -9.67 -4.45
C LYS A 180 18.11 -8.69 -3.81
N LEU A 181 18.58 -7.46 -3.58
CA LEU A 181 17.74 -6.39 -3.05
C LEU A 181 16.99 -5.70 -4.19
N VAL A 182 15.72 -5.41 -3.97
CA VAL A 182 14.84 -4.71 -4.92
C VAL A 182 14.11 -3.60 -4.17
N PRO A 183 13.86 -2.45 -4.80
CA PRO A 183 13.32 -1.28 -4.11
C PRO A 183 11.95 -1.48 -3.44
N THR A 184 11.05 -2.27 -4.03
CA THR A 184 9.67 -2.41 -3.54
C THR A 184 9.17 -3.85 -3.61
N GLY A 185 8.17 -4.18 -2.75
CA GLY A 185 7.51 -5.50 -2.77
C GLY A 185 6.84 -5.83 -4.10
N GLY A 186 6.27 -4.84 -4.81
CA GLY A 186 5.71 -5.05 -6.14
C GLY A 186 6.77 -5.43 -7.18
N MET A 187 7.98 -4.85 -7.09
CA MET A 187 9.11 -5.25 -7.94
C MET A 187 9.63 -6.64 -7.59
N VAL A 188 9.62 -7.02 -6.31
CA VAL A 188 9.95 -8.40 -5.88
C VAL A 188 9.02 -9.40 -6.57
N GLU A 189 7.71 -9.19 -6.53
CA GLU A 189 6.72 -10.05 -7.17
C GLU A 189 6.95 -10.16 -8.68
N GLN A 190 7.14 -9.02 -9.37
CA GLN A 190 7.44 -8.98 -10.81
C GLN A 190 8.74 -9.71 -11.17
N THR A 191 9.74 -9.62 -10.28
CA THR A 191 11.02 -10.30 -10.50
C THR A 191 10.86 -11.82 -10.34
N VAL A 192 10.11 -12.29 -9.34
CA VAL A 192 9.80 -13.72 -9.17
C VAL A 192 8.99 -14.27 -10.34
N GLU A 193 8.04 -13.49 -10.89
CA GLU A 193 7.28 -13.87 -12.11
C GLU A 193 8.18 -14.20 -13.31
N LYS A 194 9.37 -13.61 -13.37
CA LYS A 194 10.33 -13.71 -14.49
C LYS A 194 11.53 -14.61 -14.19
N THR A 195 11.65 -15.11 -12.97
CA THR A 195 12.84 -15.83 -12.50
C THR A 195 12.46 -17.24 -12.06
N PRO A 196 12.68 -18.30 -12.90
CA PRO A 196 12.29 -19.67 -12.59
C PRO A 196 12.79 -20.24 -11.27
N ASP A 197 13.99 -19.84 -10.85
CA ASP A 197 14.67 -20.22 -9.61
C ASP A 197 14.46 -19.20 -8.46
N GLY A 198 13.54 -18.22 -8.66
CA GLY A 198 13.24 -17.15 -7.71
C GLY A 198 12.45 -17.61 -6.50
N PHE A 199 12.73 -16.98 -5.35
CA PHE A 199 12.03 -17.13 -4.07
C PHE A 199 11.89 -15.77 -3.40
N ALA A 200 10.74 -15.50 -2.79
CA ALA A 200 10.54 -14.30 -1.99
C ALA A 200 9.41 -14.46 -0.97
N ALA A 201 9.42 -13.57 0.03
CA ALA A 201 8.26 -13.27 0.84
C ALA A 201 7.41 -12.16 0.18
N SER A 202 6.09 -12.21 0.32
CA SER A 202 5.15 -11.20 -0.16
C SER A 202 3.86 -11.20 0.67
N GLY A 203 2.93 -10.28 0.36
CA GLY A 203 1.57 -10.32 0.91
C GLY A 203 0.65 -11.23 0.08
N PHE A 204 -0.24 -11.95 0.75
CA PHE A 204 -1.18 -12.87 0.10
C PHE A 204 -2.08 -12.13 -0.91
N THR A 205 -2.64 -10.99 -0.52
CA THR A 205 -3.62 -10.27 -1.35
C THR A 205 -3.02 -9.67 -2.62
N SER A 206 -1.75 -9.28 -2.63
CA SER A 206 -1.07 -8.84 -3.84
C SER A 206 -0.54 -10.03 -4.65
N ALA A 207 0.09 -11.00 -4.01
CA ALA A 207 0.70 -12.15 -4.68
C ALA A 207 -0.33 -12.99 -5.47
N ARG A 208 -1.56 -13.17 -4.95
CA ARG A 208 -2.62 -13.91 -5.66
C ARG A 208 -3.12 -13.24 -6.95
N LYS A 209 -2.84 -11.94 -7.13
CA LYS A 209 -3.14 -11.17 -8.35
C LYS A 209 -1.98 -11.23 -9.37
N ARG A 210 -0.91 -11.97 -9.06
CA ARG A 210 0.29 -12.14 -9.89
C ARG A 210 0.39 -13.54 -10.47
N ASN A 211 1.18 -13.68 -11.51
CA ASN A 211 1.44 -14.99 -12.14
C ASN A 211 2.60 -15.74 -11.42
N VAL A 212 2.50 -15.83 -10.10
CA VAL A 212 3.43 -16.56 -9.23
C VAL A 212 2.73 -17.75 -8.58
N LYS A 213 3.51 -18.67 -8.02
CA LYS A 213 2.99 -19.75 -7.16
C LYS A 213 3.18 -19.35 -5.71
N ILE A 214 2.09 -19.32 -4.94
CA ILE A 214 2.11 -19.18 -3.48
C ILE A 214 2.31 -20.58 -2.88
N LEU A 215 3.36 -20.77 -2.11
CA LEU A 215 3.65 -22.03 -1.44
C LEU A 215 2.73 -22.24 -0.24
N ARG A 216 2.33 -23.50 -0.01
CA ARG A 216 1.77 -23.89 1.29
C ARG A 216 2.86 -23.76 2.35
N LEU A 217 2.48 -23.36 3.54
CA LEU A 217 3.38 -23.25 4.68
C LEU A 217 3.05 -24.35 5.68
N ASN A 218 3.98 -25.25 5.99
CA ASN A 218 3.75 -26.42 6.82
C ASN A 218 2.49 -27.21 6.40
N GLY A 219 2.27 -27.36 5.09
CA GLY A 219 1.11 -28.03 4.51
C GLY A 219 -0.17 -27.19 4.42
N ILE A 220 -0.22 -25.98 5.00
CA ILE A 220 -1.41 -25.12 5.04
C ILE A 220 -1.35 -24.07 3.95
N SER A 221 -2.40 -23.99 3.13
CA SER A 221 -2.55 -22.92 2.10
C SER A 221 -2.96 -21.61 2.76
N ALA A 222 -2.38 -20.50 2.28
CA ALA A 222 -2.84 -19.16 2.63
C ALA A 222 -4.18 -18.90 1.92
N THR A 223 -5.29 -19.20 2.57
CA THR A 223 -6.64 -18.86 2.14
C THR A 223 -7.28 -17.97 3.19
N LYS A 224 -8.26 -17.13 2.77
CA LYS A 224 -9.00 -16.28 3.71
C LYS A 224 -9.52 -17.11 4.90
N GLU A 225 -10.11 -18.28 4.63
CA GLU A 225 -10.62 -19.18 5.66
C GLU A 225 -9.52 -19.65 6.64
N ASN A 226 -8.38 -20.13 6.12
CA ASN A 226 -7.29 -20.63 6.97
C ASN A 226 -6.64 -19.53 7.81
N ILE A 227 -6.62 -18.29 7.29
CA ILE A 227 -6.10 -17.12 8.03
C ILE A 227 -7.08 -16.72 9.13
N ILE A 228 -8.38 -16.64 8.85
CA ILE A 228 -9.44 -16.34 9.83
C ILE A 228 -9.44 -17.38 10.94
N LYS A 229 -9.44 -18.68 10.58
CA LYS A 229 -9.41 -19.79 11.54
C LYS A 229 -8.05 -19.99 12.23
N ASN A 230 -7.11 -19.06 12.03
CA ASN A 230 -5.77 -19.11 12.60
C ASN A 230 -5.00 -20.42 12.31
N ARG A 231 -5.33 -21.11 11.22
CA ARG A 231 -4.57 -22.27 10.73
C ARG A 231 -3.30 -21.81 10.03
N TYR A 232 -3.40 -20.76 9.21
CA TYR A 232 -2.24 -20.06 8.63
C TYR A 232 -1.80 -18.95 9.58
N LYS A 233 -0.64 -19.12 10.22
CA LYS A 233 -0.21 -18.32 11.38
C LYS A 233 0.40 -16.96 11.06
N LEU A 234 0.83 -16.71 9.82
CA LEU A 234 1.57 -15.50 9.46
C LEU A 234 0.62 -14.37 9.02
N ARG A 235 -0.22 -13.91 9.93
CA ARG A 235 -1.16 -12.80 9.70
C ARG A 235 -0.47 -11.48 9.98
N MET A 236 -0.50 -10.54 9.02
CA MET A 236 0.11 -9.22 9.13
C MET A 236 -0.92 -8.10 8.98
N PRO A 237 -0.75 -6.97 9.70
CA PRO A 237 -1.67 -5.84 9.62
C PRO A 237 -1.44 -5.01 8.35
N LEU A 238 -2.52 -4.38 7.86
CA LEU A 238 -2.47 -3.34 6.85
C LEU A 238 -2.99 -2.04 7.45
N PHE A 239 -2.17 -0.98 7.38
CA PHE A 239 -2.50 0.32 7.93
C PHE A 239 -2.65 1.37 6.84
N LEU A 240 -3.55 2.32 7.07
CA LEU A 240 -3.52 3.66 6.54
C LEU A 240 -2.81 4.54 7.57
N VAL A 241 -1.93 5.41 7.10
CA VAL A 241 -1.13 6.28 7.97
C VAL A 241 -1.42 7.72 7.60
N ALA A 242 -1.91 8.49 8.54
CA ALA A 242 -2.29 9.88 8.33
C ALA A 242 -1.69 10.79 9.42
N PRO A 243 -1.61 12.10 9.21
CA PRO A 243 -1.29 13.05 10.29
C PRO A 243 -2.23 12.85 11.48
N LYS A 244 -1.78 13.11 12.70
CA LYS A 244 -2.62 13.04 13.92
C LYS A 244 -3.85 13.95 13.83
N ASN A 245 -3.72 15.08 13.13
CA ASN A 245 -4.81 16.02 12.85
C ASN A 245 -5.00 16.10 11.33
N PRO A 246 -5.63 15.10 10.70
CA PRO A 246 -5.78 15.07 9.25
C PRO A 246 -6.80 16.09 8.77
N GLU A 247 -6.62 16.62 7.57
CA GLU A 247 -7.63 17.44 6.91
C GLU A 247 -8.99 16.73 6.85
N PRO A 248 -10.12 17.48 6.84
CA PRO A 248 -11.45 16.88 6.80
C PRO A 248 -11.69 15.90 5.65
N LYS A 249 -11.09 16.16 4.46
CA LYS A 249 -11.17 15.26 3.30
C LYS A 249 -10.49 13.90 3.57
N VAL A 250 -9.33 13.91 4.23
CA VAL A 250 -8.59 12.70 4.63
C VAL A 250 -9.40 11.92 5.66
N LYS A 251 -9.90 12.62 6.70
CA LYS A 251 -10.73 12.00 7.73
C LYS A 251 -11.95 11.30 7.13
N LYS A 252 -12.66 11.91 6.19
CA LYS A 252 -13.81 11.31 5.51
C LYS A 252 -13.45 10.01 4.79
N PHE A 253 -12.28 9.95 4.12
CA PHE A 253 -11.82 8.72 3.47
C PHE A 253 -11.48 7.64 4.51
N LEU A 254 -10.80 7.99 5.58
CA LEU A 254 -10.47 7.05 6.67
C LEU A 254 -11.74 6.51 7.34
N ASP A 255 -12.70 7.39 7.64
CA ASP A 255 -14.00 7.01 8.21
C ASP A 255 -14.76 6.05 7.26
N PHE A 256 -14.73 6.31 5.95
CA PHE A 256 -15.30 5.40 4.94
C PHE A 256 -14.59 4.04 4.96
N ALA A 257 -13.25 4.02 4.92
CA ALA A 257 -12.48 2.78 4.93
C ALA A 257 -12.77 1.91 6.16
N LEU A 258 -13.01 2.53 7.32
CA LEU A 258 -13.33 1.87 8.58
C LEU A 258 -14.83 1.57 8.78
N SER A 259 -15.69 2.19 8.01
CA SER A 259 -17.14 2.00 8.09
C SER A 259 -17.56 0.55 7.83
N ARG A 260 -18.76 0.17 8.26
CA ARG A 260 -19.34 -1.15 7.95
C ARG A 260 -19.34 -1.44 6.45
N GLU A 261 -19.52 -0.41 5.63
CA GLU A 261 -19.61 -0.50 4.19
C GLU A 261 -18.23 -0.65 3.55
N GLY A 262 -17.28 0.21 3.90
CA GLY A 262 -15.90 0.10 3.45
C GLY A 262 -15.29 -1.24 3.83
N GLN A 263 -15.54 -1.73 5.04
CA GLN A 263 -15.06 -3.03 5.52
C GLN A 263 -15.69 -4.21 4.75
N ARG A 264 -16.99 -4.13 4.40
CA ARG A 264 -17.61 -5.14 3.52
C ARG A 264 -16.98 -5.12 2.13
N PHE A 265 -16.73 -3.93 1.59
CA PHE A 265 -16.09 -3.79 0.29
C PHE A 265 -14.65 -4.37 0.32
N ILE A 266 -13.83 -4.02 1.30
CA ILE A 266 -12.49 -4.60 1.49
C ILE A 266 -12.58 -6.12 1.56
N GLY A 267 -13.52 -6.67 2.34
CA GLY A 267 -13.74 -8.10 2.47
C GLY A 267 -14.13 -8.79 1.15
N SER A 268 -14.92 -8.12 0.29
CA SER A 268 -15.32 -8.64 -1.03
C SER A 268 -14.14 -8.75 -2.01
N LEU A 269 -13.11 -7.92 -1.83
CA LEU A 269 -11.86 -8.00 -2.58
C LEU A 269 -10.97 -9.19 -2.16
N GLY A 270 -11.41 -9.98 -1.17
CA GLY A 270 -10.68 -11.14 -0.63
C GLY A 270 -9.54 -10.77 0.33
N VAL A 271 -9.50 -9.53 0.78
CA VAL A 271 -8.69 -9.08 1.90
C VAL A 271 -9.43 -9.41 3.20
N LEU A 272 -8.73 -9.62 4.30
CA LEU A 272 -9.39 -9.81 5.59
C LEU A 272 -9.80 -8.45 6.16
N SER A 273 -11.10 -8.24 6.29
CA SER A 273 -11.62 -7.06 6.98
C SER A 273 -11.28 -7.12 8.47
N LEU A 274 -11.38 -5.99 9.17
CA LEU A 274 -11.20 -5.94 10.63
C LEU A 274 -12.20 -6.82 11.38
N LYS A 275 -13.37 -7.11 10.78
CA LYS A 275 -14.39 -7.99 11.36
C LYS A 275 -14.06 -9.48 11.19
N ASP A 276 -13.36 -9.84 10.11
CA ASP A 276 -12.94 -11.21 9.84
C ASP A 276 -11.89 -11.71 10.84
N ALA A 277 -11.31 -10.82 11.63
CA ALA A 277 -10.17 -11.11 12.51
C ALA A 277 -10.49 -11.05 14.02
N LYS A 278 -11.77 -10.90 14.37
CA LYS A 278 -12.27 -10.96 15.77
C LYS A 278 -12.47 -12.37 16.25
#